data_6115d502dc1c44699b155669326a6d0f
#
_entry.id   6115d502dc1c44699b155669326a6d0f
#
_cell.length_a   1.000
_cell.length_b   1.000
_cell.length_c   1.000
_cell.angle_alpha   90.00
_cell.angle_beta   90.00
_cell.angle_gamma   90.00
#
_symmetry.space_group_name_H-M   'P 1'
#
loop_
_entity.id
_entity.type
_entity.pdbx_description
1 polymer ?
#
loop_
_entity_poly.entity_id
_entity_poly.type
_entity_poly.pdbx_seq_one_letter_code
_entity_poly.pdbx_strand_id
1 'polypeptide(L)'
;MNLITLPAKVPRAAVSADGASGWRMGGWAWFSAVVSLVLAVNTMFSRYLVPDSYYDLFAGRYIVLHGIPHHNVVTVASRGASWTDQQWLAQVVYYCAWVTGGYQGLVATSAVLVTAGFAILALVMRHRDVPPTRMFAWTAIAFLACLGNTVIRAQSFAYPLFALTLWLVLEDSRAARLRARTWLLVPVLVLWANIHGSVLLGAGLAATYAGYRVAKAVLREDYLSIPAYLALAVVAPAAVLCTPYGTAVLSYYARFVGNPVLAHYVPEWSRPSPLDPLSWGFFALALGTIAAIGVAWHRGTRPDPLLGGLALILLALALTAIRNQAWFAFAGSLLAADTLARSSRGRVPVLSAGFRWGTAAVLGALAVMSLGALAVTPDRHLENGISPRAVAVTAAIASSQPGLRVLGDDSYGSAVLWLAPVTFGRVAFDARLEQYSDAELNAYADFLDVYGPKWQRAMSGYGVIVLSPRDHPGLAHVLKKLPGWRIRYQDGDGLVLERQAGA
;
A
#
# COMPACT_ATOMS: atom_id res chain seq x y z
N MET A 1 -15.32 60.94 27.56
CA MET A 1 -16.37 59.95 27.69
C MET A 1 -16.70 59.48 26.27
N ASN A 2 -15.90 58.56 25.75
CA ASN A 2 -16.07 58.01 24.39
C ASN A 2 -16.56 56.58 24.53
N LEU A 3 -17.80 56.36 24.14
CA LEU A 3 -18.44 55.03 24.07
C LEU A 3 -17.84 54.27 22.90
N ILE A 4 -17.10 53.19 23.22
CA ILE A 4 -16.62 52.19 22.26
C ILE A 4 -17.82 51.33 21.89
N THR A 5 -18.36 51.52 20.70
CA THR A 5 -19.37 50.63 20.10
C THR A 5 -18.74 49.29 19.72
N LEU A 6 -19.19 48.21 20.37
CA LEU A 6 -18.86 46.84 20.00
C LEU A 6 -19.38 46.51 18.57
N PRO A 7 -18.61 45.86 17.72
CA PRO A 7 -19.10 45.45 16.40
C PRO A 7 -20.22 44.43 16.53
N ALA A 8 -21.32 44.67 15.82
CA ALA A 8 -22.49 43.77 15.74
C ALA A 8 -22.09 42.37 15.36
N LYS A 9 -22.63 41.38 16.08
CA LYS A 9 -22.56 39.96 15.73
C LYS A 9 -23.06 39.76 14.31
N VAL A 10 -22.18 39.39 13.39
CA VAL A 10 -22.56 38.92 12.05
C VAL A 10 -23.48 37.71 12.21
N PRO A 11 -24.71 37.73 11.66
CA PRO A 11 -25.60 36.60 11.73
C PRO A 11 -24.94 35.39 11.05
N ARG A 12 -24.85 34.25 11.76
CA ARG A 12 -24.56 32.98 11.12
C ARG A 12 -25.65 32.79 10.04
N ALA A 13 -25.25 32.82 8.76
CA ALA A 13 -26.12 32.45 7.68
C ALA A 13 -26.73 31.08 8.03
N ALA A 14 -28.05 31.03 8.13
CA ALA A 14 -28.77 29.78 8.32
C ALA A 14 -28.36 28.85 7.15
N VAL A 15 -27.68 27.77 7.47
CA VAL A 15 -27.45 26.68 6.51
C VAL A 15 -28.84 26.21 6.10
N SER A 16 -29.22 26.48 4.85
CA SER A 16 -30.52 26.14 4.35
C SER A 16 -30.75 24.63 4.52
N ALA A 17 -31.88 24.26 5.10
CA ALA A 17 -32.30 22.87 5.32
C ALA A 17 -32.26 22.03 4.01
N ASP A 18 -32.29 22.68 2.86
CA ASP A 18 -32.18 22.08 1.52
C ASP A 18 -30.83 21.44 1.23
N GLY A 19 -29.70 21.92 1.80
CA GLY A 19 -28.40 21.29 1.63
C GLY A 19 -28.28 19.93 2.35
N ALA A 20 -28.95 19.79 3.51
CA ALA A 20 -28.97 18.53 4.26
C ALA A 20 -29.87 17.47 3.62
N SER A 21 -30.96 17.90 2.93
CA SER A 21 -31.87 16.97 2.24
C SER A 21 -31.28 16.42 0.93
N GLY A 22 -30.51 17.23 0.21
CA GLY A 22 -29.82 16.81 -1.04
C GLY A 22 -28.79 15.68 -0.80
N TRP A 23 -28.14 15.68 0.37
CA TRP A 23 -27.23 14.59 0.77
C TRP A 23 -27.99 13.33 1.20
N ARG A 24 -29.18 13.46 1.80
CA ARG A 24 -29.93 12.30 2.32
C ARG A 24 -30.31 11.27 1.25
N MET A 25 -30.61 11.67 0.01
CA MET A 25 -31.01 10.73 -1.06
C MET A 25 -29.97 10.57 -2.18
N GLY A 26 -29.33 11.67 -2.61
CA GLY A 26 -28.38 11.64 -3.71
C GLY A 26 -26.95 11.28 -3.32
N GLY A 27 -26.56 11.56 -2.09
CA GLY A 27 -25.21 11.30 -1.62
C GLY A 27 -24.90 9.82 -1.46
N TRP A 28 -25.87 9.03 -1.00
CA TRP A 28 -25.70 7.58 -0.86
C TRP A 28 -25.59 6.84 -2.19
N ALA A 29 -26.30 7.29 -3.23
CA ALA A 29 -26.16 6.71 -4.58
C ALA A 29 -24.72 6.90 -5.11
N TRP A 30 -24.14 8.08 -4.96
CA TRP A 30 -22.76 8.34 -5.37
C TRP A 30 -21.71 7.64 -4.49
N PHE A 31 -21.98 7.52 -3.19
CA PHE A 31 -21.14 6.74 -2.28
C PHE A 31 -21.14 5.26 -2.68
N SER A 32 -22.31 4.68 -2.89
CA SER A 32 -22.42 3.29 -3.37
C SER A 32 -21.74 3.10 -4.72
N ALA A 33 -21.89 4.07 -5.64
CA ALA A 33 -21.25 4.03 -6.95
C ALA A 33 -19.71 3.98 -6.84
N VAL A 34 -19.10 4.81 -6.00
CA VAL A 34 -17.62 4.80 -5.84
C VAL A 34 -17.12 3.53 -5.15
N VAL A 35 -17.83 3.04 -4.12
CA VAL A 35 -17.50 1.78 -3.45
C VAL A 35 -17.54 0.62 -4.44
N SER A 36 -18.60 0.55 -5.24
CA SER A 36 -18.76 -0.48 -6.28
C SER A 36 -17.71 -0.37 -7.39
N LEU A 37 -17.37 0.84 -7.82
CA LEU A 37 -16.32 1.07 -8.82
C LEU A 37 -14.97 0.57 -8.31
N VAL A 38 -14.58 0.97 -7.10
CA VAL A 38 -13.29 0.56 -6.51
C VAL A 38 -13.24 -0.96 -6.36
N LEU A 39 -14.29 -1.56 -5.81
CA LEU A 39 -14.37 -3.01 -5.63
C LEU A 39 -14.28 -3.76 -6.96
N ALA A 40 -15.07 -3.37 -7.96
CA ALA A 40 -15.09 -4.00 -9.27
C ALA A 40 -13.71 -3.93 -9.95
N VAL A 41 -13.18 -2.71 -10.07
CA VAL A 41 -11.91 -2.48 -10.78
C VAL A 41 -10.75 -3.14 -10.04
N ASN A 42 -10.69 -3.02 -8.71
CA ASN A 42 -9.61 -3.66 -7.95
C ASN A 42 -9.66 -5.18 -8.07
N THR A 43 -10.85 -5.79 -7.97
CA THR A 43 -11.01 -7.24 -8.14
C THR A 43 -10.62 -7.70 -9.55
N MET A 44 -10.82 -6.90 -10.58
CA MET A 44 -10.47 -7.26 -11.96
C MET A 44 -8.98 -7.08 -12.27
N PHE A 45 -8.35 -6.00 -11.80
CA PHE A 45 -7.00 -5.60 -12.20
C PHE A 45 -5.93 -5.99 -11.19
N SER A 46 -6.27 -6.15 -9.90
CA SER A 46 -5.31 -6.50 -8.84
C SER A 46 -5.53 -7.92 -8.31
N ARG A 47 -5.99 -8.85 -9.15
CA ARG A 47 -6.30 -10.23 -8.75
C ARG A 47 -5.11 -11.20 -8.82
N TYR A 48 -3.98 -10.75 -9.35
CA TYR A 48 -2.83 -11.61 -9.53
C TYR A 48 -1.92 -11.61 -8.31
N LEU A 49 -1.39 -12.80 -7.98
CA LEU A 49 -0.37 -12.95 -6.96
C LEU A 49 0.96 -12.38 -7.46
N VAL A 50 1.65 -11.72 -6.58
CA VAL A 50 3.00 -11.17 -6.78
C VAL A 50 3.96 -11.81 -5.76
N PRO A 51 5.28 -11.66 -5.88
CA PRO A 51 6.24 -12.23 -4.92
C PRO A 51 5.90 -11.95 -3.46
N ASP A 52 5.42 -10.72 -3.14
CA ASP A 52 4.97 -10.34 -1.80
C ASP A 52 3.74 -11.13 -1.34
N SER A 53 2.82 -11.48 -2.24
CA SER A 53 1.64 -12.29 -1.90
C SER A 53 2.04 -13.69 -1.43
N TYR A 54 3.01 -14.32 -2.11
CA TYR A 54 3.56 -15.61 -1.69
C TYR A 54 4.32 -15.50 -0.38
N TYR A 55 5.08 -14.40 -0.21
CA TYR A 55 5.74 -14.10 1.06
C TYR A 55 4.73 -13.98 2.20
N ASP A 56 3.67 -13.20 2.03
CA ASP A 56 2.63 -13.05 3.04
C ASP A 56 2.00 -14.40 3.41
N LEU A 57 1.77 -15.28 2.44
CA LEU A 57 1.17 -16.60 2.66
C LEU A 57 2.13 -17.54 3.41
N PHE A 58 3.38 -17.71 2.97
CA PHE A 58 4.29 -18.65 3.65
C PHE A 58 4.71 -18.14 5.03
N ALA A 59 4.90 -16.84 5.22
CA ALA A 59 5.22 -16.26 6.50
C ALA A 59 4.04 -16.35 7.47
N GLY A 60 2.82 -16.05 7.01
CA GLY A 60 1.61 -16.24 7.80
C GLY A 60 1.41 -17.69 8.25
N ARG A 61 1.63 -18.66 7.35
CA ARG A 61 1.63 -20.09 7.69
C ARG A 61 2.70 -20.41 8.75
N TYR A 62 3.91 -19.90 8.56
CA TYR A 62 4.99 -20.12 9.51
C TYR A 62 4.63 -19.60 10.91
N ILE A 63 4.11 -18.37 10.99
CA ILE A 63 3.75 -17.73 12.25
C ILE A 63 2.64 -18.50 12.95
N VAL A 64 1.62 -18.95 12.24
CA VAL A 64 0.51 -19.73 12.84
C VAL A 64 0.99 -21.08 13.39
N LEU A 65 1.96 -21.70 12.75
CA LEU A 65 2.47 -23.03 13.14
C LEU A 65 3.60 -22.98 14.17
N HIS A 66 4.44 -21.93 14.17
CA HIS A 66 5.69 -21.89 14.93
C HIS A 66 5.84 -20.66 15.81
N GLY A 67 4.93 -19.68 15.71
CA GLY A 67 5.04 -18.38 16.39
C GLY A 67 5.86 -17.36 15.60
N ILE A 68 5.95 -16.16 16.17
CA ILE A 68 6.59 -15.00 15.53
C ILE A 68 8.12 -15.21 15.46
N PRO A 69 8.72 -15.16 14.26
CA PRO A 69 10.17 -15.35 14.09
C PRO A 69 10.96 -14.12 14.55
N HIS A 70 12.14 -14.36 15.14
CA HIS A 70 13.12 -13.34 15.48
C HIS A 70 14.44 -13.48 14.70
N HIS A 71 14.61 -14.60 14.01
CA HIS A 71 15.78 -14.89 13.18
C HIS A 71 15.36 -15.46 11.84
N ASN A 72 16.13 -15.19 10.80
CA ASN A 72 15.88 -15.74 9.47
C ASN A 72 16.17 -17.25 9.44
N VAL A 73 15.14 -18.04 9.39
CA VAL A 73 15.18 -19.51 9.25
C VAL A 73 14.69 -19.98 7.87
N VAL A 74 14.21 -19.06 7.05
CA VAL A 74 13.46 -19.33 5.79
C VAL A 74 14.39 -19.52 4.62
N THR A 75 15.42 -18.67 4.49
CA THR A 75 16.32 -18.62 3.34
C THR A 75 17.74 -19.01 3.70
N VAL A 76 18.54 -19.32 2.67
CA VAL A 76 19.99 -19.64 2.83
C VAL A 76 20.79 -18.36 3.02
N ALA A 77 20.51 -17.32 2.22
CA ALA A 77 21.12 -16.01 2.38
C ALA A 77 20.71 -15.40 3.72
N SER A 78 21.63 -14.73 4.38
CA SER A 78 21.46 -14.11 5.70
C SER A 78 20.82 -15.04 6.75
N ARG A 79 21.08 -16.34 6.67
CA ARG A 79 20.53 -17.34 7.61
C ARG A 79 20.98 -17.04 9.03
N GLY A 80 20.04 -17.07 9.97
CA GLY A 80 20.30 -16.76 11.39
C GLY A 80 20.40 -15.26 11.70
N ALA A 81 20.41 -14.38 10.70
CA ALA A 81 20.35 -12.94 10.92
C ALA A 81 19.05 -12.54 11.64
N SER A 82 19.09 -11.43 12.37
CA SER A 82 17.90 -10.88 13.03
C SER A 82 16.80 -10.57 11.99
N TRP A 83 15.60 -11.03 12.26
CA TRP A 83 14.43 -10.78 11.43
C TRP A 83 13.37 -9.99 12.21
N THR A 84 13.08 -8.79 11.75
CA THR A 84 12.00 -7.93 12.25
C THR A 84 10.86 -7.95 11.23
N ASP A 85 9.87 -8.80 11.46
CA ASP A 85 8.71 -8.93 10.57
C ASP A 85 7.62 -7.93 10.99
N GLN A 86 7.73 -6.70 10.50
CA GLN A 86 6.81 -5.61 10.86
C GLN A 86 5.41 -5.76 10.26
N GLN A 87 5.17 -6.78 9.44
CA GLN A 87 3.86 -7.05 8.81
C GLN A 87 3.23 -8.39 9.21
N TRP A 88 3.74 -8.99 10.30
CA TRP A 88 3.35 -10.31 10.78
C TRP A 88 1.83 -10.50 10.90
N LEU A 89 1.10 -9.48 11.36
CA LEU A 89 -0.36 -9.58 11.55
C LEU A 89 -1.10 -9.60 10.22
N ALA A 90 -0.66 -8.82 9.22
CA ALA A 90 -1.24 -8.88 7.87
C ALA A 90 -1.06 -10.25 7.23
N GLN A 91 0.11 -10.86 7.41
CA GLN A 91 0.44 -12.19 6.91
C GLN A 91 -0.45 -13.27 7.53
N VAL A 92 -0.68 -13.21 8.85
CA VAL A 92 -1.61 -14.11 9.53
C VAL A 92 -3.03 -13.95 8.97
N VAL A 93 -3.51 -12.71 8.78
CA VAL A 93 -4.85 -12.46 8.22
C VAL A 93 -4.95 -12.99 6.78
N TYR A 94 -3.96 -12.76 5.95
CA TYR A 94 -3.94 -13.28 4.58
C TYR A 94 -3.88 -14.82 4.53
N TYR A 95 -3.07 -15.43 5.40
CA TYR A 95 -3.07 -16.89 5.51
C TYR A 95 -4.42 -17.44 5.94
N CYS A 96 -5.09 -16.82 6.94
CA CYS A 96 -6.45 -17.20 7.34
C CYS A 96 -7.46 -17.01 6.21
N ALA A 97 -7.35 -15.92 5.44
CA ALA A 97 -8.20 -15.68 4.27
C ALA A 97 -8.02 -16.77 3.20
N TRP A 98 -6.77 -17.21 3.00
CA TRP A 98 -6.48 -18.33 2.10
C TRP A 98 -7.01 -19.67 2.64
N VAL A 99 -6.86 -19.97 3.92
CA VAL A 99 -7.39 -21.21 4.54
C VAL A 99 -8.91 -21.30 4.38
N THR A 100 -9.61 -20.17 4.46
CA THR A 100 -11.08 -20.12 4.41
C THR A 100 -11.66 -20.04 3.00
N GLY A 101 -10.95 -19.40 2.06
CA GLY A 101 -11.49 -19.09 0.73
C GLY A 101 -10.49 -19.27 -0.43
N GLY A 102 -9.37 -19.96 -0.23
CA GLY A 102 -8.35 -20.13 -1.25
C GLY A 102 -7.73 -18.80 -1.70
N TYR A 103 -7.17 -18.79 -2.89
CA TYR A 103 -6.64 -17.55 -3.49
C TYR A 103 -7.75 -16.53 -3.76
N GLN A 104 -8.97 -16.98 -4.04
CA GLN A 104 -10.13 -16.10 -4.20
C GLN A 104 -10.44 -15.33 -2.91
N GLY A 105 -10.33 -16.00 -1.75
CA GLY A 105 -10.45 -15.38 -0.42
C GLY A 105 -9.37 -14.33 -0.16
N LEU A 106 -8.13 -14.61 -0.57
CA LEU A 106 -7.01 -13.66 -0.48
C LEU A 106 -7.27 -12.42 -1.33
N VAL A 107 -7.65 -12.58 -2.62
CA VAL A 107 -7.98 -11.48 -3.54
C VAL A 107 -9.15 -10.65 -3.00
N ALA A 108 -10.22 -11.32 -2.55
CA ALA A 108 -11.40 -10.65 -1.99
C ALA A 108 -11.05 -9.82 -0.75
N THR A 109 -10.21 -10.35 0.15
CA THR A 109 -9.75 -9.64 1.34
C THR A 109 -8.98 -8.37 0.96
N SER A 110 -8.03 -8.46 0.02
CA SER A 110 -7.30 -7.30 -0.47
C SER A 110 -8.24 -6.26 -1.12
N ALA A 111 -9.18 -6.71 -1.97
CA ALA A 111 -10.13 -5.82 -2.63
C ALA A 111 -11.05 -5.09 -1.62
N VAL A 112 -11.51 -5.78 -0.57
CA VAL A 112 -12.30 -5.17 0.51
C VAL A 112 -11.48 -4.13 1.28
N LEU A 113 -10.24 -4.41 1.61
CA LEU A 113 -9.36 -3.49 2.34
C LEU A 113 -9.08 -2.22 1.53
N VAL A 114 -8.72 -2.36 0.26
CA VAL A 114 -8.52 -1.21 -0.64
C VAL A 114 -9.81 -0.40 -0.75
N THR A 115 -10.94 -1.08 -0.98
CA THR A 115 -12.26 -0.43 -1.05
C THR A 115 -12.60 0.31 0.23
N ALA A 116 -12.32 -0.26 1.40
CA ALA A 116 -12.53 0.39 2.69
C ALA A 116 -11.72 1.69 2.83
N GLY A 117 -10.46 1.70 2.38
CA GLY A 117 -9.64 2.91 2.36
C GLY A 117 -10.29 4.05 1.56
N PHE A 118 -10.73 3.78 0.32
CA PHE A 118 -11.38 4.79 -0.53
C PHE A 118 -12.80 5.13 -0.08
N ALA A 119 -13.52 4.20 0.55
CA ALA A 119 -14.79 4.48 1.19
C ALA A 119 -14.64 5.46 2.36
N ILE A 120 -13.63 5.28 3.22
CA ILE A 120 -13.31 6.24 4.29
C ILE A 120 -12.94 7.60 3.70
N LEU A 121 -12.14 7.66 2.62
CA LEU A 121 -11.82 8.92 1.92
C LEU A 121 -13.10 9.62 1.44
N ALA A 122 -14.02 8.91 0.82
CA ALA A 122 -15.31 9.44 0.40
C ALA A 122 -16.14 9.97 1.60
N LEU A 123 -16.14 9.24 2.73
CA LEU A 123 -16.79 9.71 3.97
C LEU A 123 -16.13 10.96 4.52
N VAL A 124 -14.80 11.08 4.50
CA VAL A 124 -14.09 12.29 4.89
C VAL A 124 -14.50 13.48 4.01
N MET A 125 -14.57 13.29 2.69
CA MET A 125 -15.07 14.30 1.75
C MET A 125 -16.52 14.71 2.09
N ARG A 126 -17.37 13.74 2.42
CA ARG A 126 -18.75 14.00 2.85
C ARG A 126 -18.79 14.84 4.13
N HIS A 127 -18.00 14.51 5.15
CA HIS A 127 -17.92 15.27 6.40
C HIS A 127 -17.34 16.68 6.23
N ARG A 128 -16.72 16.94 5.07
CA ARG A 128 -16.22 18.26 4.67
C ARG A 128 -17.18 18.99 3.72
N ASP A 129 -18.42 18.54 3.63
CA ASP A 129 -19.48 19.12 2.80
C ASP A 129 -19.15 19.19 1.29
N VAL A 130 -18.29 18.25 0.82
CA VAL A 130 -18.02 18.09 -0.61
C VAL A 130 -19.27 17.58 -1.32
N PRO A 131 -19.71 18.24 -2.43
CA PRO A 131 -20.86 17.78 -3.20
C PRO A 131 -20.68 16.33 -3.68
N PRO A 132 -21.75 15.50 -3.66
CA PRO A 132 -21.65 14.07 -3.94
C PRO A 132 -21.03 13.70 -5.29
N THR A 133 -21.29 14.47 -6.34
CA THR A 133 -20.69 14.26 -7.67
C THR A 133 -19.17 14.49 -7.66
N ARG A 134 -18.70 15.51 -6.92
CA ARG A 134 -17.28 15.78 -6.77
C ARG A 134 -16.60 14.76 -5.88
N MET A 135 -17.28 14.32 -4.81
CA MET A 135 -16.81 13.22 -3.97
C MET A 135 -16.57 11.98 -4.82
N PHE A 136 -17.55 11.57 -5.63
CA PHE A 136 -17.40 10.45 -6.56
C PHE A 136 -16.21 10.64 -7.51
N ALA A 137 -16.16 11.78 -8.21
CA ALA A 137 -15.14 12.06 -9.21
C ALA A 137 -13.71 12.05 -8.59
N TRP A 138 -13.49 12.79 -7.51
CA TRP A 138 -12.16 12.87 -6.91
C TRP A 138 -11.72 11.59 -6.21
N THR A 139 -12.66 10.80 -5.64
CA THR A 139 -12.33 9.48 -5.09
C THR A 139 -12.00 8.49 -6.21
N ALA A 140 -12.75 8.50 -7.31
CA ALA A 140 -12.46 7.66 -8.47
C ALA A 140 -11.11 8.01 -9.12
N ILE A 141 -10.81 9.30 -9.30
CA ILE A 141 -9.52 9.77 -9.82
C ILE A 141 -8.38 9.35 -8.88
N ALA A 142 -8.54 9.51 -7.57
CA ALA A 142 -7.54 9.08 -6.59
C ALA A 142 -7.24 7.58 -6.69
N PHE A 143 -8.28 6.75 -6.79
CA PHE A 143 -8.13 5.31 -6.93
C PHE A 143 -7.42 4.94 -8.24
N LEU A 144 -7.86 5.48 -9.36
CA LEU A 144 -7.27 5.20 -10.67
C LEU A 144 -5.80 5.68 -10.75
N ALA A 145 -5.48 6.80 -10.08
CA ALA A 145 -4.12 7.33 -10.03
C ALA A 145 -3.13 6.43 -9.28
N CYS A 146 -3.61 5.54 -8.43
CA CYS A 146 -2.75 4.62 -7.67
C CYS A 146 -3.11 3.14 -7.89
N LEU A 147 -3.82 2.81 -8.97
CA LEU A 147 -4.24 1.44 -9.26
C LEU A 147 -3.08 0.45 -9.28
N GLY A 148 -1.93 0.84 -9.84
CA GLY A 148 -0.71 0.02 -9.83
C GLY A 148 -0.14 -0.27 -8.44
N ASN A 149 -0.53 0.50 -7.43
CA ASN A 149 -0.11 0.29 -6.03
C ASN A 149 -1.06 -0.64 -5.25
N THR A 150 -2.18 -1.09 -5.84
CA THR A 150 -3.21 -1.87 -5.14
C THR A 150 -3.05 -3.38 -5.31
N VAL A 151 -1.85 -3.86 -5.64
CA VAL A 151 -1.52 -5.29 -5.72
C VAL A 151 -1.71 -5.98 -4.36
N ILE A 152 -1.90 -7.31 -4.38
CA ILE A 152 -2.17 -8.11 -3.17
C ILE A 152 -0.90 -8.20 -2.32
N ARG A 153 -0.86 -7.45 -1.24
CA ARG A 153 0.24 -7.44 -0.26
C ARG A 153 -0.19 -6.76 1.04
N ALA A 154 0.59 -6.90 2.10
CA ALA A 154 0.31 -6.31 3.42
C ALA A 154 -0.01 -4.80 3.37
N GLN A 155 0.48 -4.05 2.36
CA GLN A 155 0.15 -2.64 2.16
C GLN A 155 -1.36 -2.38 1.98
N SER A 156 -2.15 -3.36 1.50
CA SER A 156 -3.61 -3.21 1.33
C SER A 156 -4.32 -2.83 2.63
N PHE A 157 -3.84 -3.31 3.76
CA PHE A 157 -4.35 -2.95 5.09
C PHE A 157 -4.04 -1.51 5.49
N ALA A 158 -2.98 -0.93 4.95
CA ALA A 158 -2.57 0.42 5.31
C ALA A 158 -3.48 1.50 4.73
N TYR A 159 -4.19 1.25 3.64
CA TYR A 159 -5.11 2.24 3.04
C TYR A 159 -6.23 2.68 3.98
N PRO A 160 -7.01 1.79 4.61
CA PRO A 160 -8.04 2.22 5.56
C PRO A 160 -7.45 2.86 6.82
N LEU A 161 -6.29 2.40 7.29
CA LEU A 161 -5.61 2.98 8.47
C LEU A 161 -5.09 4.39 8.18
N PHE A 162 -4.53 4.61 7.00
CA PHE A 162 -4.11 5.94 6.55
C PHE A 162 -5.30 6.90 6.43
N ALA A 163 -6.37 6.47 5.76
CA ALA A 163 -7.57 7.28 5.59
C ALA A 163 -8.21 7.64 6.93
N LEU A 164 -8.24 6.69 7.89
CA LEU A 164 -8.74 6.92 9.23
C LEU A 164 -7.84 7.90 10.02
N THR A 165 -6.52 7.74 9.93
CA THR A 165 -5.56 8.67 10.55
C THR A 165 -5.75 10.09 10.01
N LEU A 166 -5.84 10.23 8.69
CA LEU A 166 -6.08 11.51 8.03
C LEU A 166 -7.43 12.12 8.48
N TRP A 167 -8.47 11.31 8.59
CA TRP A 167 -9.77 11.75 9.10
C TRP A 167 -9.69 12.28 10.54
N LEU A 168 -9.11 11.51 11.47
CA LEU A 168 -8.98 11.90 12.87
C LEU A 168 -8.23 13.23 13.04
N VAL A 169 -7.12 13.37 12.32
CA VAL A 169 -6.28 14.59 12.32
C VAL A 169 -7.08 15.81 11.79
N LEU A 170 -7.74 15.66 10.65
CA LEU A 170 -8.46 16.76 10.00
C LEU A 170 -9.72 17.17 10.77
N GLU A 171 -10.42 16.22 11.39
CA GLU A 171 -11.59 16.50 12.21
C GLU A 171 -11.22 17.24 13.50
N ASP A 172 -10.11 16.85 14.14
CA ASP A 172 -9.66 17.53 15.35
C ASP A 172 -9.10 18.93 15.03
N SER A 173 -8.52 19.13 13.85
CA SER A 173 -7.97 20.45 13.44
C SER A 173 -9.03 21.58 13.45
N ARG A 174 -10.30 21.23 13.32
CA ARG A 174 -11.45 22.14 13.36
C ARG A 174 -11.96 22.42 14.79
N ALA A 175 -11.49 21.67 15.76
CA ALA A 175 -11.87 21.85 17.16
C ALA A 175 -11.01 22.94 17.83
N ALA A 176 -11.57 23.57 18.84
CA ALA A 176 -10.82 24.55 19.64
C ALA A 176 -9.74 23.87 20.50
N ARG A 177 -10.05 22.71 21.08
CA ARG A 177 -9.15 21.91 21.92
C ARG A 177 -9.06 20.48 21.41
N LEU A 178 -8.03 19.75 21.85
CA LEU A 178 -7.84 18.31 21.58
C LEU A 178 -9.06 17.52 22.07
N ARG A 179 -9.67 16.77 21.18
CA ARG A 179 -10.82 15.93 21.50
C ARG A 179 -10.38 14.55 21.98
N ALA A 180 -11.14 13.94 22.89
CA ALA A 180 -10.86 12.58 23.36
C ALA A 180 -10.72 11.55 22.22
N ARG A 181 -11.55 11.66 21.18
CA ARG A 181 -11.50 10.77 20.01
C ARG A 181 -10.16 10.85 19.23
N THR A 182 -9.39 11.93 19.33
CA THR A 182 -8.11 12.08 18.67
C THR A 182 -7.08 11.09 19.21
N TRP A 183 -7.23 10.66 20.46
CA TRP A 183 -6.42 9.62 21.06
C TRP A 183 -6.62 8.23 20.41
N LEU A 184 -7.67 8.04 19.60
CA LEU A 184 -7.81 6.86 18.73
C LEU A 184 -6.67 6.73 17.71
N LEU A 185 -5.91 7.81 17.48
CA LEU A 185 -4.65 7.70 16.72
C LEU A 185 -3.69 6.66 17.32
N VAL A 186 -3.63 6.56 18.64
CA VAL A 186 -2.73 5.62 19.32
C VAL A 186 -3.06 4.17 18.98
N PRO A 187 -4.27 3.63 19.26
CA PRO A 187 -4.58 2.24 18.90
C PRO A 187 -4.57 2.00 17.38
N VAL A 188 -4.90 2.99 16.55
CA VAL A 188 -4.78 2.89 15.08
C VAL A 188 -3.31 2.70 14.67
N LEU A 189 -2.39 3.49 15.25
CA LEU A 189 -0.96 3.38 14.96
C LEU A 189 -0.35 2.09 15.55
N VAL A 190 -0.79 1.63 16.73
CA VAL A 190 -0.39 0.32 17.28
C VAL A 190 -0.81 -0.80 16.33
N LEU A 191 -2.07 -0.80 15.88
CA LEU A 191 -2.54 -1.79 14.90
C LEU A 191 -1.71 -1.72 13.62
N TRP A 192 -1.48 -0.53 13.10
CA TRP A 192 -0.71 -0.32 11.86
C TRP A 192 0.75 -0.76 11.97
N ALA A 193 1.39 -0.52 13.13
CA ALA A 193 2.77 -0.95 13.41
C ALA A 193 2.97 -2.46 13.34
N ASN A 194 1.92 -3.25 13.57
CA ASN A 194 1.92 -4.72 13.48
C ASN A 194 1.46 -5.24 12.10
N ILE A 195 1.05 -4.34 11.20
CA ILE A 195 0.48 -4.68 9.90
C ILE A 195 1.43 -4.32 8.76
N HIS A 196 2.06 -3.11 8.78
CA HIS A 196 2.87 -2.66 7.64
C HIS A 196 3.80 -1.49 8.01
N GLY A 197 5.02 -1.51 7.48
CA GLY A 197 6.05 -0.51 7.74
C GLY A 197 5.69 0.93 7.36
N SER A 198 4.67 1.15 6.54
CA SER A 198 4.15 2.50 6.25
C SER A 198 3.50 3.21 7.45
N VAL A 199 3.44 2.59 8.64
CA VAL A 199 3.02 3.25 9.88
C VAL A 199 3.81 4.53 10.18
N LEU A 200 5.06 4.62 9.70
CA LEU A 200 5.86 5.84 9.79
C LEU A 200 5.16 7.06 9.18
N LEU A 201 4.36 6.86 8.13
CA LEU A 201 3.53 7.94 7.55
C LEU A 201 2.44 8.38 8.52
N GLY A 202 1.75 7.42 9.15
CA GLY A 202 0.73 7.70 10.16
C GLY A 202 1.30 8.44 11.37
N ALA A 203 2.45 7.99 11.88
CA ALA A 203 3.19 8.64 12.95
C ALA A 203 3.63 10.07 12.55
N GLY A 204 4.14 10.24 11.31
CA GLY A 204 4.49 11.53 10.73
C GLY A 204 3.31 12.47 10.60
N LEU A 205 2.15 11.99 10.16
CA LEU A 205 0.90 12.77 10.10
C LEU A 205 0.48 13.24 11.49
N ALA A 206 0.51 12.35 12.50
CA ALA A 206 0.15 12.68 13.88
C ALA A 206 1.12 13.71 14.48
N ALA A 207 2.43 13.54 14.28
CA ALA A 207 3.45 14.48 14.75
C ALA A 207 3.34 15.84 14.06
N THR A 208 3.16 15.88 12.73
CA THR A 208 2.96 17.11 11.95
C THR A 208 1.71 17.86 12.42
N TYR A 209 0.63 17.12 12.64
CA TYR A 209 -0.61 17.68 13.19
C TYR A 209 -0.40 18.27 14.58
N ALA A 210 0.23 17.54 15.49
CA ALA A 210 0.49 18.00 16.85
C ALA A 210 1.37 19.27 16.84
N GLY A 211 2.44 19.27 16.04
CA GLY A 211 3.30 20.46 15.85
C GLY A 211 2.54 21.66 15.29
N TYR A 212 1.67 21.46 14.28
CA TYR A 212 0.80 22.52 13.77
C TYR A 212 -0.11 23.11 14.86
N ARG A 213 -0.67 22.24 15.74
CA ARG A 213 -1.54 22.67 16.83
C ARG A 213 -0.77 23.41 17.93
N VAL A 214 0.45 22.97 18.26
CA VAL A 214 1.35 23.70 19.20
C VAL A 214 1.67 25.06 18.65
N ALA A 215 2.12 25.17 17.39
CA ALA A 215 2.42 26.46 16.76
C ALA A 215 1.20 27.39 16.77
N LYS A 216 0.01 26.87 16.45
CA LYS A 216 -1.23 27.63 16.49
C LYS A 216 -1.63 28.07 17.90
N ALA A 217 -1.38 27.24 18.92
CA ALA A 217 -1.64 27.57 20.32
C ALA A 217 -0.71 28.69 20.79
N VAL A 218 0.59 28.61 20.47
CA VAL A 218 1.57 29.67 20.77
C VAL A 218 1.16 31.02 20.11
N LEU A 219 0.80 30.99 18.81
CA LEU A 219 0.37 32.18 18.08
C LEU A 219 -0.94 32.80 18.61
N ARG A 220 -1.73 32.06 19.37
CA ARG A 220 -3.01 32.47 19.97
C ARG A 220 -2.92 32.69 21.47
N GLU A 221 -1.75 32.52 22.05
CA GLU A 221 -1.48 32.61 23.48
C GLU A 221 -2.35 31.60 24.33
N ASP A 222 -2.79 30.48 23.72
CA ASP A 222 -3.52 29.39 24.38
C ASP A 222 -2.54 28.34 24.92
N TYR A 223 -1.74 28.71 25.90
CA TYR A 223 -0.71 27.86 26.48
C TYR A 223 -1.29 26.64 27.22
N LEU A 224 -2.56 26.67 27.64
CA LEU A 224 -3.21 25.57 28.35
C LEU A 224 -3.45 24.34 27.46
N SER A 225 -3.55 24.50 26.15
CA SER A 225 -3.73 23.39 25.23
C SER A 225 -2.43 22.73 24.78
N ILE A 226 -1.27 23.40 24.97
CA ILE A 226 0.04 22.91 24.50
C ILE A 226 0.42 21.53 25.08
N PRO A 227 0.30 21.25 26.41
CA PRO A 227 0.72 19.98 26.99
C PRO A 227 0.03 18.77 26.35
N ALA A 228 -1.27 18.90 26.02
CA ALA A 228 -2.02 17.80 25.40
C ALA A 228 -1.52 17.48 23.98
N TYR A 229 -1.16 18.50 23.19
CA TYR A 229 -0.58 18.28 21.85
C TYR A 229 0.85 17.78 21.89
N LEU A 230 1.66 18.23 22.88
CA LEU A 230 3.00 17.68 23.10
C LEU A 230 2.92 16.20 23.51
N ALA A 231 1.98 15.86 24.41
CA ALA A 231 1.74 14.46 24.77
C ALA A 231 1.37 13.61 23.53
N LEU A 232 0.47 14.13 22.66
CA LEU A 232 0.11 13.46 21.42
C LEU A 232 1.31 13.31 20.47
N ALA A 233 2.17 14.35 20.37
CA ALA A 233 3.37 14.34 19.53
C ALA A 233 4.39 13.28 19.95
N VAL A 234 4.38 12.86 21.21
CA VAL A 234 5.28 11.80 21.73
C VAL A 234 4.59 10.44 21.70
N VAL A 235 3.37 10.35 22.27
CA VAL A 235 2.68 9.06 22.46
C VAL A 235 2.26 8.42 21.14
N ALA A 236 1.79 9.22 20.17
CA ALA A 236 1.35 8.67 18.89
C ALA A 236 2.52 8.07 18.08
N PRO A 237 3.68 8.74 17.86
CA PRO A 237 4.83 8.11 17.23
C PRO A 237 5.42 6.95 18.06
N ALA A 238 5.41 7.03 19.39
CA ALA A 238 5.89 5.94 20.25
C ALA A 238 5.06 4.64 20.08
N ALA A 239 3.80 4.75 19.62
CA ALA A 239 2.97 3.58 19.28
C ALA A 239 3.61 2.64 18.24
N VAL A 240 4.54 3.15 17.41
CA VAL A 240 5.32 2.34 16.44
C VAL A 240 6.16 1.26 17.14
N LEU A 241 6.51 1.46 18.41
CA LEU A 241 7.29 0.51 19.21
C LEU A 241 6.42 -0.60 19.83
N CYS A 242 5.10 -0.48 19.78
CA CYS A 242 4.16 -1.47 20.33
C CYS A 242 4.01 -2.67 19.38
N THR A 243 5.10 -3.37 19.13
CA THR A 243 5.20 -4.59 18.33
C THR A 243 5.92 -5.68 19.10
N PRO A 244 5.85 -6.96 18.71
CA PRO A 244 6.62 -8.04 19.33
C PRO A 244 8.13 -7.82 19.31
N TYR A 245 8.62 -6.92 18.45
CA TYR A 245 10.03 -6.59 18.27
C TYR A 245 10.47 -5.37 19.09
N GLY A 246 9.56 -4.61 19.70
CA GLY A 246 9.86 -3.44 20.50
C GLY A 246 10.77 -2.44 19.79
N THR A 247 11.89 -2.06 20.43
CA THR A 247 12.84 -1.08 19.86
C THR A 247 13.63 -1.60 18.64
N ALA A 248 13.65 -2.91 18.39
CA ALA A 248 14.36 -3.49 17.23
C ALA A 248 13.78 -2.99 15.89
N VAL A 249 12.50 -2.55 15.86
CA VAL A 249 11.91 -1.93 14.67
C VAL A 249 12.63 -0.65 14.25
N LEU A 250 13.28 0.07 15.15
CA LEU A 250 14.01 1.30 14.81
C LEU A 250 15.23 0.99 13.93
N SER A 251 15.97 -0.08 14.25
CA SER A 251 17.09 -0.51 13.41
C SER A 251 16.64 -1.05 12.06
N TYR A 252 15.47 -1.70 12.01
CA TYR A 252 14.84 -2.10 10.75
C TYR A 252 14.55 -0.87 9.89
N TYR A 253 13.83 0.14 10.43
CA TYR A 253 13.51 1.34 9.66
C TYR A 253 14.75 2.14 9.26
N ALA A 254 15.75 2.25 10.12
CA ALA A 254 17.01 2.94 9.80
C ALA A 254 17.76 2.27 8.63
N ARG A 255 17.69 0.95 8.51
CA ARG A 255 18.30 0.18 7.41
C ARG A 255 17.48 0.26 6.12
N PHE A 256 16.17 0.31 6.25
CA PHE A 256 15.23 0.29 5.13
C PHE A 256 15.08 1.68 4.48
N VAL A 257 14.95 2.76 5.29
CA VAL A 257 14.74 4.12 4.80
C VAL A 257 16.06 4.67 4.26
N GLY A 258 16.08 4.98 2.97
CA GLY A 258 17.24 5.60 2.32
C GLY A 258 18.36 4.62 1.92
N ASN A 259 18.12 3.30 1.94
CA ASN A 259 19.08 2.33 1.42
C ASN A 259 19.14 2.43 -0.13
N PRO A 260 20.28 2.88 -0.71
CA PRO A 260 20.39 3.07 -2.15
C PRO A 260 20.40 1.75 -2.93
N VAL A 261 20.83 0.65 -2.31
CA VAL A 261 20.86 -0.68 -2.93
C VAL A 261 19.44 -1.17 -3.14
N LEU A 262 18.59 -1.09 -2.11
CA LEU A 262 17.16 -1.45 -2.23
C LEU A 262 16.44 -0.56 -3.25
N ALA A 263 16.72 0.75 -3.24
CA ALA A 263 16.12 1.67 -4.20
C ALA A 263 16.50 1.38 -5.66
N HIS A 264 17.66 0.77 -5.89
CA HIS A 264 18.11 0.38 -7.22
C HIS A 264 17.40 -0.88 -7.74
N TYR A 265 17.21 -1.89 -6.89
CA TYR A 265 16.71 -3.20 -7.30
C TYR A 265 15.20 -3.37 -7.18
N VAL A 266 14.52 -2.52 -6.40
CA VAL A 266 13.05 -2.59 -6.24
C VAL A 266 12.38 -1.50 -7.09
N PRO A 267 11.69 -1.83 -8.20
CA PRO A 267 11.10 -0.84 -9.10
C PRO A 267 10.15 0.14 -8.41
N GLU A 268 9.48 -0.27 -7.35
CA GLU A 268 8.56 0.59 -6.59
C GLU A 268 9.25 1.72 -5.81
N TRP A 269 10.55 1.60 -5.56
CA TRP A 269 11.38 2.64 -4.95
C TRP A 269 11.96 3.61 -5.98
N SER A 270 11.80 3.31 -7.26
CA SER A 270 12.20 4.23 -8.32
C SER A 270 11.34 5.50 -8.30
N ARG A 271 11.92 6.59 -8.81
CA ARG A 271 11.19 7.85 -8.96
C ARG A 271 10.14 7.70 -10.06
N PRO A 272 8.91 8.26 -9.87
CA PRO A 272 7.93 8.30 -10.94
C PRO A 272 8.47 9.10 -12.14
N SER A 273 8.24 8.58 -13.34
CA SER A 273 8.65 9.20 -14.58
C SER A 273 7.45 9.55 -15.46
N PRO A 274 7.39 10.74 -16.06
CA PRO A 274 6.36 11.06 -17.05
C PRO A 274 6.40 10.17 -18.30
N LEU A 275 7.53 9.47 -18.52
CA LEU A 275 7.69 8.51 -19.61
C LEU A 275 7.11 7.13 -19.26
N ASP A 276 6.83 6.87 -18.00
CA ASP A 276 6.21 5.63 -17.53
C ASP A 276 4.67 5.78 -17.49
N PRO A 277 3.93 5.01 -18.31
CA PRO A 277 2.48 5.05 -18.32
C PRO A 277 1.82 4.77 -16.96
N LEU A 278 2.46 3.96 -16.10
CA LEU A 278 1.96 3.66 -14.77
C LEU A 278 1.97 4.89 -13.84
N SER A 279 2.80 5.89 -14.15
CA SER A 279 2.89 7.14 -13.40
C SER A 279 1.96 8.25 -13.93
N TRP A 280 1.31 8.09 -15.08
CA TRP A 280 0.47 9.14 -15.68
C TRP A 280 -0.71 9.54 -14.81
N GLY A 281 -1.38 8.56 -14.17
CA GLY A 281 -2.48 8.82 -13.25
C GLY A 281 -2.07 9.72 -12.09
N PHE A 282 -0.89 9.48 -11.52
CA PHE A 282 -0.31 10.29 -10.46
C PHE A 282 -0.06 11.74 -10.94
N PHE A 283 0.61 11.93 -12.08
CA PHE A 283 0.87 13.28 -12.61
C PHE A 283 -0.41 14.02 -12.96
N ALA A 284 -1.39 13.33 -13.55
CA ALA A 284 -2.71 13.90 -13.85
C ALA A 284 -3.43 14.37 -12.57
N LEU A 285 -3.39 13.56 -11.50
CA LEU A 285 -3.95 13.93 -10.20
C LEU A 285 -3.21 15.13 -9.58
N ALA A 286 -1.88 15.14 -9.63
CA ALA A 286 -1.08 16.25 -9.09
C ALA A 286 -1.39 17.58 -9.81
N LEU A 287 -1.40 17.55 -11.16
CA LEU A 287 -1.79 18.71 -11.98
C LEU A 287 -3.23 19.12 -11.73
N GLY A 288 -4.15 18.16 -11.65
CA GLY A 288 -5.55 18.42 -11.32
C GLY A 288 -5.74 19.06 -9.94
N THR A 289 -4.95 18.63 -8.96
CA THR A 289 -4.95 19.24 -7.62
C THR A 289 -4.44 20.67 -7.66
N ILE A 290 -3.34 20.93 -8.36
CA ILE A 290 -2.80 22.30 -8.55
C ILE A 290 -3.81 23.19 -9.26
N ALA A 291 -4.43 22.70 -10.34
CA ALA A 291 -5.45 23.43 -11.08
C ALA A 291 -6.69 23.75 -10.21
N ALA A 292 -7.13 22.79 -9.39
CA ALA A 292 -8.24 22.97 -8.46
C ALA A 292 -7.94 24.08 -7.44
N ILE A 293 -6.72 24.09 -6.89
CA ILE A 293 -6.25 25.16 -5.98
C ILE A 293 -6.21 26.51 -6.72
N GLY A 294 -5.66 26.56 -7.92
CA GLY A 294 -5.60 27.78 -8.75
C GLY A 294 -6.99 28.37 -9.02
N VAL A 295 -7.95 27.54 -9.47
CA VAL A 295 -9.33 27.94 -9.69
C VAL A 295 -9.98 28.50 -8.42
N ALA A 296 -9.77 27.84 -7.29
CA ALA A 296 -10.32 28.27 -6.01
C ALA A 296 -9.67 29.59 -5.54
N TRP A 297 -8.37 29.72 -5.73
CA TRP A 297 -7.63 30.94 -5.39
C TRP A 297 -8.15 32.17 -6.17
N HIS A 298 -8.36 32.02 -7.49
CA HIS A 298 -8.97 33.06 -8.31
C HIS A 298 -10.39 33.47 -7.85
N ARG A 299 -11.08 32.54 -7.17
CA ARG A 299 -12.39 32.80 -6.55
C ARG A 299 -12.29 33.31 -5.10
N GLY A 300 -11.12 33.66 -4.64
CA GLY A 300 -10.87 34.20 -3.28
C GLY A 300 -10.92 33.12 -2.19
N THR A 301 -10.84 31.83 -2.53
CA THR A 301 -10.85 30.74 -1.56
C THR A 301 -9.45 30.16 -1.38
N ARG A 302 -8.95 30.17 -0.15
CA ARG A 302 -7.65 29.57 0.20
C ARG A 302 -7.82 28.10 0.62
N PRO A 303 -6.85 27.22 0.30
CA PRO A 303 -6.85 25.84 0.81
C PRO A 303 -6.77 25.81 2.34
N ASP A 304 -7.23 24.71 2.93
CA ASP A 304 -7.01 24.42 4.35
C ASP A 304 -5.50 24.30 4.60
N PRO A 305 -4.89 25.08 5.51
CA PRO A 305 -3.44 25.13 5.65
C PRO A 305 -2.84 23.81 6.14
N LEU A 306 -3.52 23.08 7.04
CA LEU A 306 -3.03 21.78 7.49
C LEU A 306 -3.10 20.75 6.36
N LEU A 307 -4.26 20.61 5.71
CA LEU A 307 -4.43 19.67 4.61
C LEU A 307 -3.51 20.01 3.43
N GLY A 308 -3.32 21.30 3.14
CA GLY A 308 -2.38 21.76 2.11
C GLY A 308 -0.93 21.40 2.44
N GLY A 309 -0.51 21.61 3.68
CA GLY A 309 0.83 21.23 4.16
C GLY A 309 1.05 19.70 4.11
N LEU A 310 0.09 18.91 4.58
CA LEU A 310 0.15 17.46 4.52
C LEU A 310 0.20 16.95 3.07
N ALA A 311 -0.63 17.49 2.18
CA ALA A 311 -0.63 17.13 0.77
C ALA A 311 0.71 17.49 0.09
N LEU A 312 1.32 18.61 0.44
CA LEU A 312 2.64 19.00 -0.09
C LEU A 312 3.75 18.06 0.38
N ILE A 313 3.77 17.66 1.66
CA ILE A 313 4.72 16.67 2.19
C ILE A 313 4.54 15.34 1.46
N LEU A 314 3.30 14.88 1.31
CA LEU A 314 3.00 13.61 0.65
C LEU A 314 3.29 13.65 -0.86
N LEU A 315 3.13 14.82 -1.52
CA LEU A 315 3.55 15.02 -2.90
C LEU A 315 5.08 14.90 -3.03
N ALA A 316 5.82 15.56 -2.13
CA ALA A 316 7.28 15.46 -2.12
C ALA A 316 7.75 14.02 -1.95
N LEU A 317 7.13 13.25 -1.02
CA LEU A 317 7.40 11.83 -0.85
C LEU A 317 7.01 11.00 -2.09
N ALA A 318 5.88 11.30 -2.73
CA ALA A 318 5.43 10.60 -3.94
C ALA A 318 6.38 10.82 -5.13
N LEU A 319 7.06 11.97 -5.20
CA LEU A 319 8.07 12.26 -6.21
C LEU A 319 9.40 11.52 -5.96
N THR A 320 9.62 10.96 -4.76
CA THR A 320 10.82 10.17 -4.46
C THR A 320 10.66 8.68 -4.80
N ALA A 321 9.43 8.13 -4.73
CA ALA A 321 9.19 6.72 -4.96
C ALA A 321 7.74 6.45 -5.42
N ILE A 322 7.58 5.58 -6.42
CA ILE A 322 6.28 5.19 -6.99
C ILE A 322 5.33 4.67 -5.90
N ARG A 323 5.82 3.89 -4.95
CA ARG A 323 5.01 3.34 -3.85
C ARG A 323 4.35 4.40 -2.96
N ASN A 324 4.86 5.63 -2.95
CA ASN A 324 4.31 6.73 -2.16
C ASN A 324 3.17 7.49 -2.87
N GLN A 325 2.92 7.22 -4.16
CA GLN A 325 1.87 7.89 -4.94
C GLN A 325 0.48 7.72 -4.32
N ALA A 326 0.21 6.54 -3.75
CA ALA A 326 -1.07 6.26 -3.11
C ALA A 326 -1.39 7.22 -1.96
N TRP A 327 -0.41 7.56 -1.14
CA TRP A 327 -0.60 8.46 0.00
C TRP A 327 -0.92 9.89 -0.42
N PHE A 328 -0.25 10.36 -1.48
CA PHE A 328 -0.62 11.63 -2.10
C PHE A 328 -2.00 11.56 -2.75
N ALA A 329 -2.37 10.44 -3.36
CA ALA A 329 -3.68 10.30 -4.00
C ALA A 329 -4.83 10.54 -3.01
N PHE A 330 -4.71 10.07 -1.76
CA PHE A 330 -5.68 10.37 -0.70
C PHE A 330 -5.71 11.85 -0.32
N ALA A 331 -4.56 12.43 0.00
CA ALA A 331 -4.50 13.81 0.50
C ALA A 331 -4.73 14.86 -0.61
N GLY A 332 -4.16 14.66 -1.80
CA GLY A 332 -4.29 15.56 -2.93
C GLY A 332 -5.72 15.64 -3.47
N SER A 333 -6.38 14.47 -3.65
CA SER A 333 -7.79 14.44 -4.08
C SER A 333 -8.72 15.09 -3.06
N LEU A 334 -8.48 14.83 -1.76
CA LEU A 334 -9.25 15.46 -0.68
C LEU A 334 -9.04 16.97 -0.68
N LEU A 335 -7.80 17.46 -0.84
CA LEU A 335 -7.46 18.87 -0.91
C LEU A 335 -8.17 19.56 -2.09
N ALA A 336 -8.10 18.96 -3.27
CA ALA A 336 -8.76 19.47 -4.47
C ALA A 336 -10.28 19.53 -4.30
N ALA A 337 -10.89 18.45 -3.83
CA ALA A 337 -12.33 18.33 -3.63
C ALA A 337 -12.85 19.37 -2.59
N ASP A 338 -12.19 19.45 -1.43
CA ASP A 338 -12.54 20.36 -0.34
C ASP A 338 -12.39 21.84 -0.77
N THR A 339 -11.29 22.17 -1.44
CA THR A 339 -11.00 23.55 -1.84
C THR A 339 -11.98 24.02 -2.91
N LEU A 340 -12.30 23.17 -3.91
CA LEU A 340 -13.34 23.46 -4.91
C LEU A 340 -14.73 23.53 -4.29
N ALA A 341 -15.05 22.68 -3.30
CA ALA A 341 -16.36 22.74 -2.64
C ALA A 341 -16.56 24.08 -1.95
N ARG A 342 -15.56 24.55 -1.20
CA ARG A 342 -15.60 25.85 -0.52
C ARG A 342 -15.59 27.06 -1.46
N SER A 343 -15.00 26.93 -2.65
CA SER A 343 -14.95 27.99 -3.66
C SER A 343 -16.23 28.14 -4.46
N SER A 344 -17.09 27.14 -4.45
CA SER A 344 -18.33 27.13 -5.24
C SER A 344 -19.47 27.75 -4.43
N ARG A 345 -19.68 29.05 -4.61
CA ARG A 345 -20.83 29.80 -4.04
C ARG A 345 -22.15 29.56 -4.78
N GLY A 346 -22.17 28.70 -5.82
CA GLY A 346 -23.31 28.42 -6.67
C GLY A 346 -23.85 27.00 -6.51
N ARG A 347 -25.06 26.77 -7.03
CA ARG A 347 -25.69 25.44 -7.07
C ARG A 347 -24.85 24.51 -7.96
N VAL A 348 -24.33 23.44 -7.41
CA VAL A 348 -23.79 22.35 -8.21
C VAL A 348 -24.97 21.68 -8.92
N PRO A 349 -24.90 21.44 -10.23
CA PRO A 349 -25.98 20.78 -10.94
C PRO A 349 -26.36 19.46 -10.24
N VAL A 350 -27.59 19.33 -9.82
CA VAL A 350 -28.11 18.10 -9.22
C VAL A 350 -28.61 17.22 -10.38
N LEU A 351 -27.86 16.17 -10.66
CA LEU A 351 -28.25 15.16 -11.63
C LEU A 351 -29.55 14.46 -11.19
N SER A 352 -30.34 14.00 -12.13
CA SER A 352 -31.63 13.34 -11.86
C SER A 352 -31.46 12.12 -10.93
N ALA A 353 -32.47 11.81 -10.15
CA ALA A 353 -32.42 10.62 -9.25
C ALA A 353 -32.23 9.33 -10.05
N GLY A 354 -32.88 9.20 -11.20
CA GLY A 354 -32.70 8.06 -12.10
C GLY A 354 -31.26 7.88 -12.57
N PHE A 355 -30.59 8.96 -12.97
CA PHE A 355 -29.18 8.89 -13.37
C PHE A 355 -28.27 8.44 -12.23
N ARG A 356 -28.46 8.99 -11.03
CA ARG A 356 -27.61 8.67 -9.86
C ARG A 356 -27.74 7.20 -9.45
N TRP A 357 -28.98 6.74 -9.28
CA TRP A 357 -29.24 5.36 -8.89
C TRP A 357 -28.97 4.38 -10.03
N GLY A 358 -29.21 4.79 -11.28
CA GLY A 358 -28.80 4.02 -12.45
C GLY A 358 -27.30 3.78 -12.51
N THR A 359 -26.49 4.82 -12.30
CA THR A 359 -25.02 4.69 -12.21
C THR A 359 -24.62 3.76 -11.06
N ALA A 360 -25.20 3.93 -9.87
CA ALA A 360 -24.90 3.07 -8.72
C ALA A 360 -25.30 1.61 -8.99
N ALA A 361 -26.43 1.37 -9.64
CA ALA A 361 -26.89 0.02 -10.00
C ALA A 361 -25.97 -0.65 -11.03
N VAL A 362 -25.55 0.07 -12.08
CA VAL A 362 -24.62 -0.45 -13.09
C VAL A 362 -23.27 -0.81 -12.46
N LEU A 363 -22.69 0.09 -11.67
CA LEU A 363 -21.41 -0.18 -10.99
C LEU A 363 -21.56 -1.28 -9.95
N GLY A 364 -22.70 -1.35 -9.23
CA GLY A 364 -23.00 -2.44 -8.31
C GLY A 364 -23.10 -3.79 -9.02
N ALA A 365 -23.76 -3.84 -10.17
CA ALA A 365 -23.81 -5.05 -11.00
C ALA A 365 -22.40 -5.46 -11.47
N LEU A 366 -21.58 -4.51 -11.91
CA LEU A 366 -20.18 -4.79 -12.26
C LEU A 366 -19.37 -5.34 -11.07
N ALA A 367 -19.56 -4.82 -9.86
CA ALA A 367 -18.90 -5.34 -8.68
C ALA A 367 -19.33 -6.78 -8.37
N VAL A 368 -20.63 -7.06 -8.42
CA VAL A 368 -21.16 -8.44 -8.24
C VAL A 368 -20.62 -9.37 -9.32
N MET A 369 -20.62 -8.94 -10.59
CA MET A 369 -20.06 -9.73 -11.70
C MET A 369 -18.55 -9.99 -11.51
N SER A 370 -17.79 -8.99 -11.07
CA SER A 370 -16.34 -9.14 -10.82
C SER A 370 -16.07 -10.14 -9.70
N LEU A 371 -16.83 -10.10 -8.61
CA LEU A 371 -16.73 -11.06 -7.51
C LEU A 371 -17.20 -12.46 -7.95
N GLY A 372 -18.27 -12.55 -8.73
CA GLY A 372 -18.73 -13.80 -9.31
C GLY A 372 -17.70 -14.42 -10.26
N ALA A 373 -17.08 -13.60 -11.11
CA ALA A 373 -15.99 -14.03 -11.98
C ALA A 373 -14.76 -14.51 -11.16
N LEU A 374 -14.40 -13.79 -10.09
CA LEU A 374 -13.34 -14.20 -9.19
C LEU A 374 -13.64 -15.58 -8.57
N ALA A 375 -14.86 -15.80 -8.08
CA ALA A 375 -15.26 -17.03 -7.42
C ALA A 375 -15.11 -18.28 -8.31
N VAL A 376 -15.21 -18.13 -9.63
CA VAL A 376 -15.05 -19.23 -10.61
C VAL A 376 -13.68 -19.21 -11.32
N THR A 377 -12.80 -18.26 -11.00
CA THR A 377 -11.46 -18.18 -11.61
C THR A 377 -10.59 -19.31 -11.03
N PRO A 378 -10.02 -20.18 -11.87
CA PRO A 378 -9.10 -21.22 -11.40
C PRO A 378 -7.81 -20.61 -10.82
N ASP A 379 -7.25 -21.25 -9.81
CA ASP A 379 -6.05 -20.81 -9.07
C ASP A 379 -4.88 -20.48 -10.01
N ARG A 380 -4.63 -21.33 -11.02
CA ARG A 380 -3.58 -21.12 -12.03
C ARG A 380 -3.61 -19.77 -12.74
N HIS A 381 -4.80 -19.14 -12.83
CA HIS A 381 -4.94 -17.80 -13.43
C HIS A 381 -4.65 -16.68 -12.44
N LEU A 382 -4.67 -16.98 -11.13
CA LEU A 382 -4.32 -16.04 -10.07
C LEU A 382 -2.81 -16.08 -9.76
N GLU A 383 -2.18 -17.24 -9.97
CA GLU A 383 -0.74 -17.48 -9.72
C GLU A 383 0.21 -16.79 -10.72
N ASN A 384 -0.31 -16.15 -11.72
CA ASN A 384 0.32 -15.27 -12.73
C ASN A 384 1.84 -15.48 -12.96
N GLY A 385 2.19 -16.20 -14.02
CA GLY A 385 3.59 -16.36 -14.44
C GLY A 385 4.40 -17.41 -13.66
N ILE A 386 3.80 -18.09 -12.70
CA ILE A 386 4.42 -19.24 -12.01
C ILE A 386 3.95 -20.53 -12.67
N SER A 387 4.89 -21.31 -13.20
CA SER A 387 4.58 -22.64 -13.75
C SER A 387 4.40 -23.68 -12.64
N PRO A 388 3.20 -24.26 -12.44
CA PRO A 388 2.99 -25.28 -11.43
C PRO A 388 3.89 -26.53 -11.66
N ARG A 389 4.22 -26.82 -12.91
CA ARG A 389 5.12 -27.92 -13.26
C ARG A 389 6.56 -27.63 -12.91
N ALA A 390 7.04 -26.41 -13.12
CA ALA A 390 8.37 -25.99 -12.68
C ALA A 390 8.53 -26.10 -11.15
N VAL A 391 7.51 -25.68 -10.40
CA VAL A 391 7.46 -25.85 -8.94
C VAL A 391 7.45 -27.34 -8.55
N ALA A 392 6.63 -28.17 -9.19
CA ALA A 392 6.56 -29.60 -8.90
C ALA A 392 7.88 -30.33 -9.18
N VAL A 393 8.57 -30.00 -10.29
CA VAL A 393 9.89 -30.55 -10.62
C VAL A 393 10.94 -30.10 -9.59
N THR A 394 10.93 -28.82 -9.20
CA THR A 394 11.82 -28.28 -8.16
C THR A 394 11.59 -29.00 -6.84
N ALA A 395 10.32 -29.21 -6.43
CA ALA A 395 9.96 -29.94 -5.23
C ALA A 395 10.42 -31.41 -5.26
N ALA A 396 10.24 -32.08 -6.40
CA ALA A 396 10.65 -33.49 -6.58
C ALA A 396 12.17 -33.64 -6.45
N ILE A 397 12.97 -32.77 -7.06
CA ILE A 397 14.43 -32.76 -6.95
C ILE A 397 14.84 -32.47 -5.50
N ALA A 398 14.26 -31.46 -4.86
CA ALA A 398 14.56 -31.11 -3.47
C ALA A 398 14.18 -32.24 -2.48
N SER A 399 13.12 -33.01 -2.77
CA SER A 399 12.70 -34.17 -1.96
C SER A 399 13.65 -35.35 -2.10
N SER A 400 14.16 -35.61 -3.31
CA SER A 400 15.07 -36.72 -3.59
C SER A 400 16.50 -36.49 -3.08
N GLN A 401 16.88 -35.23 -2.81
CA GLN A 401 18.24 -34.86 -2.40
C GLN A 401 18.18 -34.00 -1.12
N PRO A 402 18.20 -34.62 0.09
CA PRO A 402 18.25 -33.88 1.34
C PRO A 402 19.48 -32.96 1.41
N GLY A 403 19.26 -31.67 1.75
CA GLY A 403 20.34 -30.66 1.81
C GLY A 403 20.60 -29.89 0.51
N LEU A 404 20.02 -30.29 -0.63
CA LEU A 404 20.11 -29.56 -1.87
C LEU A 404 19.47 -28.16 -1.72
N ARG A 405 20.16 -27.12 -2.18
CA ARG A 405 19.73 -25.73 -2.12
C ARG A 405 19.20 -25.27 -3.46
N VAL A 406 18.21 -24.37 -3.43
CA VAL A 406 17.50 -23.84 -4.59
C VAL A 406 17.79 -22.36 -4.75
N LEU A 407 18.23 -21.94 -5.94
CA LEU A 407 18.37 -20.54 -6.32
C LEU A 407 17.18 -20.19 -7.22
N GLY A 408 16.27 -19.35 -6.73
CA GLY A 408 15.16 -18.80 -7.50
C GLY A 408 15.44 -17.39 -7.94
N ASP A 409 14.76 -16.93 -9.00
CA ASP A 409 14.60 -15.50 -9.26
C ASP A 409 13.64 -14.87 -8.24
N ASP A 410 13.38 -13.57 -8.35
CA ASP A 410 12.50 -12.82 -7.45
C ASP A 410 11.07 -13.37 -7.42
N SER A 411 10.56 -13.86 -8.54
CA SER A 411 9.23 -14.49 -8.65
C SER A 411 9.18 -15.87 -8.02
N TYR A 412 10.12 -16.76 -8.38
CA TYR A 412 10.14 -18.13 -7.88
C TYR A 412 10.67 -18.28 -6.46
N GLY A 413 11.51 -17.35 -5.97
CA GLY A 413 12.03 -17.40 -4.60
C GLY A 413 10.93 -17.53 -3.56
N SER A 414 9.96 -16.62 -3.58
CA SER A 414 8.81 -16.67 -2.66
C SER A 414 7.79 -17.75 -3.03
N ALA A 415 7.55 -17.97 -4.34
CA ALA A 415 6.54 -18.92 -4.80
C ALA A 415 6.87 -20.37 -4.40
N VAL A 416 8.13 -20.82 -4.55
CA VAL A 416 8.53 -22.19 -4.16
C VAL A 416 8.49 -22.40 -2.64
N LEU A 417 8.74 -21.37 -1.82
CA LEU A 417 8.59 -21.45 -0.35
C LEU A 417 7.14 -21.72 0.06
N TRP A 418 6.20 -21.19 -0.70
CA TRP A 418 4.78 -21.40 -0.46
C TRP A 418 4.27 -22.71 -1.07
N LEU A 419 4.52 -22.93 -2.38
CA LEU A 419 3.95 -24.02 -3.16
C LEU A 419 4.69 -25.35 -2.97
N ALA A 420 5.99 -25.31 -2.60
CA ALA A 420 6.85 -26.45 -2.36
C ALA A 420 7.49 -26.40 -0.96
N PRO A 421 6.74 -26.66 0.13
CA PRO A 421 7.22 -26.50 1.51
C PRO A 421 8.50 -27.29 1.83
N VAL A 422 8.83 -28.33 1.09
CA VAL A 422 10.07 -29.10 1.21
C VAL A 422 11.32 -28.25 0.97
N THR A 423 11.17 -27.11 0.29
CA THR A 423 12.25 -26.16 0.00
C THR A 423 12.50 -25.16 1.13
N PHE A 424 11.68 -25.15 2.19
CA PHE A 424 11.83 -24.24 3.32
C PHE A 424 13.22 -24.36 3.95
N GLY A 425 13.88 -23.21 4.15
CA GLY A 425 15.26 -23.15 4.61
C GLY A 425 16.32 -23.52 3.57
N ARG A 426 15.93 -23.80 2.31
CA ARG A 426 16.83 -24.20 1.23
C ARG A 426 16.84 -23.24 0.05
N VAL A 427 15.88 -22.31 -0.03
CA VAL A 427 15.82 -21.28 -1.06
C VAL A 427 16.83 -20.17 -0.76
N ALA A 428 17.49 -19.66 -1.79
CA ALA A 428 18.50 -18.61 -1.66
C ALA A 428 17.93 -17.31 -1.10
N PHE A 429 16.95 -16.74 -1.81
CA PHE A 429 16.35 -15.43 -1.56
C PHE A 429 14.82 -15.52 -1.69
N ASP A 430 14.13 -14.58 -1.06
CA ASP A 430 12.70 -14.33 -1.20
C ASP A 430 12.43 -12.83 -1.34
N ALA A 431 11.16 -12.41 -1.33
CA ALA A 431 10.77 -11.01 -1.50
C ALA A 431 11.24 -10.04 -0.38
N ARG A 432 11.80 -10.54 0.72
CA ARG A 432 12.33 -9.72 1.83
C ARG A 432 13.72 -9.18 1.53
N LEU A 433 13.86 -8.35 0.51
CA LEU A 433 15.18 -7.85 0.10
C LEU A 433 15.90 -7.08 1.20
N GLU A 434 15.17 -6.44 2.11
CA GLU A 434 15.72 -5.76 3.29
C GLU A 434 16.36 -6.71 4.33
N GLN A 435 16.10 -8.01 4.23
CA GLN A 435 16.67 -9.02 5.11
C GLN A 435 18.13 -9.35 4.77
N TYR A 436 18.54 -9.09 3.53
CA TYR A 436 19.84 -9.49 2.99
C TYR A 436 20.87 -8.37 3.10
N SER A 437 22.14 -8.74 3.17
CA SER A 437 23.24 -7.77 3.13
C SER A 437 23.39 -7.18 1.72
N ASP A 438 23.94 -5.96 1.63
CA ASP A 438 24.20 -5.31 0.34
C ASP A 438 25.10 -6.16 -0.57
N ALA A 439 26.04 -6.92 0.01
CA ALA A 439 26.90 -7.83 -0.75
C ALA A 439 26.12 -9.00 -1.35
N GLU A 440 25.18 -9.58 -0.62
CA GLU A 440 24.29 -10.65 -1.10
C GLU A 440 23.35 -10.13 -2.17
N LEU A 441 22.76 -8.93 -1.97
CA LEU A 441 21.87 -8.29 -2.94
C LEU A 441 22.58 -7.97 -4.25
N ASN A 442 23.79 -7.39 -4.18
CA ASN A 442 24.57 -7.09 -5.38
C ASN A 442 24.97 -8.37 -6.13
N ALA A 443 25.38 -9.44 -5.41
CA ALA A 443 25.70 -10.71 -6.04
C ALA A 443 24.47 -11.36 -6.71
N TYR A 444 23.31 -11.21 -6.07
CA TYR A 444 22.03 -11.71 -6.62
C TYR A 444 21.61 -10.93 -7.87
N ALA A 445 21.74 -9.62 -7.85
CA ALA A 445 21.44 -8.78 -8.99
C ALA A 445 22.40 -9.03 -10.16
N ASP A 446 23.72 -9.15 -9.90
CA ASP A 446 24.70 -9.55 -10.91
C ASP A 446 24.33 -10.89 -11.57
N PHE A 447 23.74 -11.82 -10.81
CA PHE A 447 23.24 -13.09 -11.33
C PHE A 447 22.01 -12.89 -12.22
N LEU A 448 21.00 -12.11 -11.78
CA LEU A 448 19.78 -11.89 -12.54
C LEU A 448 20.05 -11.18 -13.87
N ASP A 449 20.96 -10.19 -13.86
CA ASP A 449 21.31 -9.37 -15.02
C ASP A 449 22.46 -9.95 -15.87
N VAL A 450 23.05 -11.07 -15.44
CA VAL A 450 24.27 -11.66 -16.06
C VAL A 450 25.41 -10.61 -16.14
N TYR A 451 25.56 -9.81 -15.08
CA TYR A 451 26.45 -8.67 -15.08
C TYR A 451 27.83 -8.99 -14.48
N GLY A 452 28.87 -8.57 -15.19
CA GLY A 452 30.25 -8.69 -14.72
C GLY A 452 30.83 -10.13 -14.81
N PRO A 453 32.15 -10.30 -14.57
CA PRO A 453 32.82 -11.60 -14.75
C PRO A 453 32.55 -12.60 -13.66
N LYS A 454 31.87 -12.21 -12.59
CA LYS A 454 31.69 -13.03 -11.37
C LYS A 454 30.23 -13.37 -11.08
N TRP A 455 29.28 -13.08 -11.98
CA TRP A 455 27.85 -13.33 -11.83
C TRP A 455 27.53 -14.79 -11.43
N GLN A 456 28.32 -15.76 -11.92
CA GLN A 456 28.16 -17.18 -11.61
C GLN A 456 28.45 -17.53 -10.14
N ARG A 457 29.09 -16.65 -9.37
CA ARG A 457 29.36 -16.91 -7.95
C ARG A 457 28.11 -17.09 -7.11
N ALA A 458 27.03 -16.39 -7.49
CA ALA A 458 25.71 -16.55 -6.84
C ALA A 458 25.18 -17.98 -6.94
N MET A 459 25.57 -18.76 -7.94
CA MET A 459 25.15 -20.15 -8.11
C MET A 459 25.97 -21.15 -7.26
N SER A 460 27.05 -20.68 -6.61
CA SER A 460 27.91 -21.56 -5.83
C SER A 460 27.18 -22.14 -4.60
N GLY A 461 27.18 -23.47 -4.47
CA GLY A 461 26.51 -24.17 -3.39
C GLY A 461 25.01 -24.43 -3.62
N TYR A 462 24.47 -24.07 -4.77
CA TYR A 462 23.10 -24.39 -5.17
C TYR A 462 23.10 -25.53 -6.19
N GLY A 463 22.16 -26.46 -6.04
CA GLY A 463 22.01 -27.63 -6.90
C GLY A 463 20.84 -27.52 -7.88
N VAL A 464 19.89 -26.60 -7.62
CA VAL A 464 18.77 -26.31 -8.52
C VAL A 464 18.68 -24.81 -8.76
N ILE A 465 18.42 -24.42 -10.00
CA ILE A 465 18.02 -23.06 -10.38
C ILE A 465 16.61 -23.14 -10.95
N VAL A 466 15.72 -22.25 -10.47
CA VAL A 466 14.37 -22.09 -10.99
C VAL A 466 14.09 -20.63 -11.27
N LEU A 467 13.62 -20.31 -12.47
CA LEU A 467 13.38 -18.90 -12.86
C LEU A 467 12.29 -18.76 -13.93
N SER A 468 11.78 -17.55 -14.07
CA SER A 468 10.86 -17.14 -15.13
C SER A 468 11.64 -16.73 -16.38
N PRO A 469 11.53 -17.51 -17.49
CA PRO A 469 12.17 -17.11 -18.76
C PRO A 469 11.57 -15.83 -19.35
N ARG A 470 10.35 -15.48 -18.95
CA ARG A 470 9.66 -14.25 -19.38
C ARG A 470 10.27 -13.02 -18.72
N ASP A 471 10.55 -13.09 -17.42
CA ASP A 471 11.05 -11.96 -16.65
C ASP A 471 12.56 -11.80 -16.83
N HIS A 472 13.30 -12.93 -16.95
CA HIS A 472 14.74 -12.96 -17.13
C HIS A 472 15.18 -13.70 -18.41
N PRO A 473 14.81 -13.22 -19.63
CA PRO A 473 15.10 -13.92 -20.89
C PRO A 473 16.60 -14.04 -21.17
N GLY A 474 17.40 -13.03 -20.81
CA GLY A 474 18.84 -13.02 -20.96
C GLY A 474 19.53 -14.09 -20.11
N LEU A 475 19.18 -14.14 -18.81
CA LEU A 475 19.67 -15.15 -17.88
C LEU A 475 19.27 -16.57 -18.34
N ALA A 476 18.00 -16.77 -18.69
CA ALA A 476 17.50 -18.04 -19.17
C ALA A 476 18.27 -18.52 -20.42
N HIS A 477 18.58 -17.64 -21.36
CA HIS A 477 19.37 -17.97 -22.57
C HIS A 477 20.78 -18.43 -22.22
N VAL A 478 21.46 -17.74 -21.30
CA VAL A 478 22.83 -18.09 -20.90
C VAL A 478 22.86 -19.40 -20.11
N LEU A 479 21.95 -19.58 -19.15
CA LEU A 479 21.91 -20.77 -18.29
C LEU A 479 21.64 -22.06 -19.08
N LYS A 480 20.84 -22.03 -20.14
CA LYS A 480 20.57 -23.19 -21.02
C LYS A 480 21.81 -23.75 -21.71
N LYS A 481 22.84 -22.91 -21.88
CA LYS A 481 24.10 -23.26 -22.53
C LYS A 481 25.24 -23.50 -21.56
N LEU A 482 24.98 -23.33 -20.24
CA LEU A 482 26.01 -23.39 -19.22
C LEU A 482 26.44 -24.85 -18.96
N PRO A 483 27.72 -25.19 -19.11
CA PRO A 483 28.24 -26.53 -18.80
C PRO A 483 27.98 -26.90 -17.33
N GLY A 484 27.74 -28.19 -17.07
CA GLY A 484 27.48 -28.68 -15.72
C GLY A 484 26.04 -28.51 -15.22
N TRP A 485 25.16 -27.92 -16.02
CA TRP A 485 23.74 -27.81 -15.70
C TRP A 485 22.87 -28.54 -16.71
N ARG A 486 21.84 -29.25 -16.22
CA ARG A 486 20.88 -29.99 -17.05
C ARG A 486 19.50 -29.40 -16.93
N ILE A 487 18.85 -29.10 -18.05
CA ILE A 487 17.44 -28.67 -18.05
C ILE A 487 16.56 -29.86 -17.61
N ARG A 488 15.82 -29.68 -16.54
CA ARG A 488 14.86 -30.67 -16.01
C ARG A 488 13.43 -30.37 -16.45
N TYR A 489 13.16 -29.09 -16.65
CA TYR A 489 11.87 -28.62 -17.13
C TYR A 489 12.00 -27.26 -17.79
N GLN A 490 11.14 -27.01 -18.79
CA GLN A 490 11.01 -25.70 -19.42
C GLN A 490 9.62 -25.55 -20.04
N ASP A 491 8.96 -24.39 -19.79
CA ASP A 491 7.81 -23.87 -20.53
C ASP A 491 7.93 -22.35 -20.69
N GLY A 492 6.82 -21.66 -21.01
CA GLY A 492 6.80 -20.19 -21.16
C GLY A 492 7.01 -19.42 -19.86
N ASP A 493 6.64 -20.00 -18.73
CA ASP A 493 6.63 -19.34 -17.42
C ASP A 493 7.69 -19.89 -16.46
N GLY A 494 8.31 -21.06 -16.75
CA GLY A 494 9.27 -21.69 -15.85
C GLY A 494 10.41 -22.39 -16.55
N LEU A 495 11.63 -22.23 -16.02
CA LEU A 495 12.83 -22.97 -16.39
C LEU A 495 13.45 -23.54 -15.12
N VAL A 496 13.66 -24.87 -15.09
CA VAL A 496 14.32 -25.58 -13.98
C VAL A 496 15.58 -26.25 -14.50
N LEU A 497 16.71 -25.91 -13.88
CA LEU A 497 18.00 -26.55 -14.13
C LEU A 497 18.47 -27.27 -12.86
N GLU A 498 19.08 -28.43 -13.05
CA GLU A 498 19.75 -29.18 -12.00
C GLU A 498 21.23 -29.30 -12.29
N ARG A 499 22.05 -29.15 -11.28
CA ARG A 499 23.49 -29.30 -11.38
C ARG A 499 23.85 -30.76 -11.59
N GLN A 500 24.70 -31.06 -12.57
CA GLN A 500 25.18 -32.41 -12.82
C GLN A 500 26.17 -32.85 -11.74
N ALA A 501 26.08 -34.10 -11.28
CA ALA A 501 27.02 -34.66 -10.34
C ALA A 501 28.43 -34.67 -10.96
N GLY A 502 29.40 -34.06 -10.28
CA GLY A 502 30.79 -33.98 -10.74
C GLY A 502 31.15 -32.73 -11.56
N ALA A 503 30.23 -31.74 -11.68
CA ALA A 503 30.50 -30.46 -12.34
C ALA A 503 30.79 -29.33 -11.31
#